data_beb3c6c906efc93aadea88a3009c72f8
#
_entry.id   beb3c6c906efc93aadea88a3009c72f8
#
_cell.length_a   1.000
_cell.length_b   1.000
_cell.length_c   1.000
_cell.angle_alpha   90.00
_cell.angle_beta   90.00
_cell.angle_gamma   90.00
#
_symmetry.space_group_name_H-M   'P 1'
#
loop_
_entity.id
_entity.type
_entity.pdbx_description
1 polymer ?
#
loop_
_entity_poly.entity_id
_entity_poly.type
_entity_poly.pdbx_seq_one_letter_code
_entity_poly.pdbx_strand_id
1 'polypeptide(L)'
;ARWQSTRFEGKPLALINGVPMIQRVYDRATQCKELDTVVVLTDDKRINDYCVNNEIRCIVIEEECETGTDRCAKALDLIDGDIFVNIQGDEPLIDPNAIDELIRNHDKEIGVSNAYVVLDEEDLWHKLHDNNVVKCVIDMYDNAMYYSRFGIPYDKGAEPCFYQQL
;
A
#
# COMPACT_ATOMS: atom_id res chain seq x y z
N ALA A 1 -6.87 0.01 7.73
CA ALA A 1 -7.05 1.45 8.02
C ALA A 1 -7.11 1.67 9.54
N ARG A 2 -6.47 2.72 10.06
CA ARG A 2 -6.49 3.06 11.49
C ARG A 2 -6.97 4.50 11.66
N TRP A 3 -7.70 4.77 12.76
CA TRP A 3 -8.16 6.11 13.07
C TRP A 3 -7.02 6.99 13.57
N GLN A 4 -6.23 6.46 14.49
CA GLN A 4 -5.13 7.19 15.10
C GLN A 4 -3.99 7.38 14.11
N SER A 5 -3.67 8.62 13.83
CA SER A 5 -2.53 9.06 13.04
C SER A 5 -1.94 10.28 13.68
N THR A 6 -0.64 10.28 13.95
CA THR A 6 0.06 11.42 14.59
C THR A 6 0.02 12.70 13.75
N ARG A 7 -0.13 12.59 12.45
CA ARG A 7 -0.16 13.73 11.51
C ARG A 7 -1.58 14.16 11.15
N PHE A 8 -2.53 13.23 11.08
CA PHE A 8 -3.90 13.53 10.67
C PHE A 8 -4.85 12.46 11.23
N GLU A 9 -5.48 12.76 12.37
CA GLU A 9 -6.48 11.88 13.00
C GLU A 9 -7.71 11.74 12.09
N GLY A 10 -8.25 10.53 11.99
CA GLY A 10 -9.42 10.25 11.16
C GLY A 10 -9.17 10.30 9.64
N LYS A 11 -7.90 10.30 9.21
CA LYS A 11 -7.50 10.33 7.80
C LYS A 11 -8.33 9.41 6.89
N PRO A 12 -8.68 8.16 7.25
CA PRO A 12 -9.45 7.28 6.37
C PRO A 12 -10.83 7.83 6.00
N LEU A 13 -11.46 8.59 6.88
CA LEU A 13 -12.77 9.21 6.62
C LEU A 13 -12.68 10.67 6.19
N ALA A 14 -11.47 11.22 6.00
CA ALA A 14 -11.29 12.55 5.44
C ALA A 14 -11.83 12.60 4.00
N LEU A 15 -12.55 13.69 3.69
CA LEU A 15 -13.20 13.85 2.40
C LEU A 15 -12.22 14.37 1.33
N ILE A 16 -12.14 13.66 0.22
CA ILE A 16 -11.49 14.11 -1.01
C ILE A 16 -12.61 14.34 -2.04
N ASN A 17 -12.88 15.60 -2.36
CA ASN A 17 -14.00 15.98 -3.24
C ASN A 17 -15.34 15.31 -2.81
N GLY A 18 -15.65 15.40 -1.51
CA GLY A 18 -16.92 14.93 -0.95
C GLY A 18 -17.02 13.41 -0.71
N VAL A 19 -15.99 12.63 -1.03
CA VAL A 19 -15.95 11.16 -0.82
C VAL A 19 -14.83 10.82 0.15
N PRO A 20 -15.06 10.01 1.20
CA PRO A 20 -14.03 9.58 2.12
C PRO A 20 -12.88 8.86 1.42
N MET A 21 -11.67 9.09 1.91
CA MET A 21 -10.46 8.51 1.32
C MET A 21 -10.52 6.99 1.24
N ILE A 22 -10.96 6.31 2.30
CA ILE A 22 -11.07 4.85 2.32
C ILE A 22 -12.05 4.32 1.27
N GLN A 23 -13.15 5.05 0.99
CA GLN A 23 -14.10 4.70 -0.06
C GLN A 23 -13.42 4.72 -1.44
N ARG A 24 -12.62 5.76 -1.70
CA ARG A 24 -11.89 5.87 -2.97
C ARG A 24 -10.91 4.73 -3.18
N VAL A 25 -10.16 4.35 -2.12
CA VAL A 25 -9.27 3.20 -2.19
C VAL A 25 -10.05 1.92 -2.45
N TYR A 26 -11.16 1.70 -1.73
CA TYR A 26 -12.02 0.54 -1.90
C TYR A 26 -12.59 0.48 -3.32
N ASP A 27 -13.14 1.59 -3.83
CA ASP A 27 -13.73 1.68 -5.17
C ASP A 27 -12.68 1.40 -6.27
N ARG A 28 -11.43 1.78 -6.05
CA ARG A 28 -10.33 1.47 -6.96
C ARG A 28 -9.96 -0.02 -6.88
N ALA A 29 -9.81 -0.54 -5.68
CA ALA A 29 -9.47 -1.95 -5.47
C ALA A 29 -10.53 -2.90 -6.06
N THR A 30 -11.81 -2.56 -5.96
CA THR A 30 -12.90 -3.36 -6.53
C THR A 30 -12.97 -3.35 -8.06
N GLN A 31 -12.19 -2.51 -8.73
CA GLN A 31 -12.03 -2.52 -10.19
C GLN A 31 -10.97 -3.52 -10.67
N CYS A 32 -10.17 -4.07 -9.77
CA CYS A 32 -9.19 -5.11 -10.10
C CYS A 32 -9.92 -6.38 -10.57
N LYS A 33 -9.35 -7.04 -11.56
CA LYS A 33 -9.91 -8.24 -12.20
C LYS A 33 -9.38 -9.52 -11.56
N GLU A 34 -8.21 -9.44 -10.95
CA GLU A 34 -7.50 -10.56 -10.33
C GLU A 34 -7.83 -10.72 -8.83
N LEU A 35 -8.61 -9.78 -8.26
CA LEU A 35 -9.06 -9.86 -6.87
C LEU A 35 -10.45 -10.48 -6.78
N ASP A 36 -10.58 -11.59 -6.07
CA ASP A 36 -11.89 -12.22 -5.78
C ASP A 36 -12.68 -11.43 -4.73
N THR A 37 -11.98 -10.79 -3.80
CA THR A 37 -12.59 -10.09 -2.66
C THR A 37 -11.73 -8.92 -2.21
N VAL A 38 -12.39 -7.82 -1.86
CA VAL A 38 -11.76 -6.65 -1.21
C VAL A 38 -12.36 -6.49 0.19
N VAL A 39 -11.50 -6.32 1.18
CA VAL A 39 -11.91 -6.20 2.59
C VAL A 39 -11.18 -5.05 3.24
N VAL A 40 -11.91 -4.17 3.91
CA VAL A 40 -11.32 -3.13 4.76
C VAL A 40 -11.01 -3.71 6.13
N LEU A 41 -9.77 -3.58 6.58
CA LEU A 41 -9.35 -3.96 7.93
C LEU A 41 -9.19 -2.70 8.78
N THR A 42 -9.81 -2.68 9.96
CA THR A 42 -9.71 -1.54 10.88
C THR A 42 -9.69 -1.97 12.34
N ASP A 43 -9.25 -1.09 13.23
CA ASP A 43 -9.34 -1.21 14.69
C ASP A 43 -10.38 -0.22 15.27
N ASP A 44 -11.03 0.57 14.43
CA ASP A 44 -11.86 1.69 14.87
C ASP A 44 -13.32 1.54 14.43
N LYS A 45 -14.20 1.66 15.42
CA LYS A 45 -15.64 1.53 15.21
C LYS A 45 -16.21 2.54 14.21
N ARG A 46 -15.67 3.77 14.15
CA ARG A 46 -16.16 4.82 13.21
C ARG A 46 -15.91 4.44 11.76
N ILE A 47 -14.75 3.82 11.49
CA ILE A 47 -14.43 3.31 10.14
C ILE A 47 -15.33 2.11 9.83
N ASN A 48 -15.50 1.20 10.79
CA ASN A 48 -16.39 0.05 10.61
C ASN A 48 -17.85 0.48 10.37
N ASP A 49 -18.37 1.41 11.17
CA ASP A 49 -19.74 1.93 11.00
C ASP A 49 -19.92 2.59 9.63
N TYR A 50 -18.92 3.34 9.16
CA TYR A 50 -18.93 3.87 7.80
C TYR A 50 -19.00 2.76 6.75
N CYS A 51 -18.14 1.74 6.86
CA CYS A 51 -18.13 0.62 5.93
C CYS A 51 -19.46 -0.11 5.89
N VAL A 52 -20.03 -0.43 7.05
CA VAL A 52 -21.33 -1.10 7.15
C VAL A 52 -22.44 -0.27 6.49
N ASN A 53 -22.49 1.04 6.75
CA ASN A 53 -23.52 1.92 6.18
C ASN A 53 -23.38 2.12 4.66
N ASN A 54 -22.22 1.79 4.08
CA ASN A 54 -21.96 1.91 2.64
C ASN A 54 -21.75 0.54 1.95
N GLU A 55 -22.16 -0.56 2.60
CA GLU A 55 -22.07 -1.92 2.07
C GLU A 55 -20.65 -2.37 1.72
N ILE A 56 -19.65 -1.80 2.38
CA ILE A 56 -18.23 -2.16 2.26
C ILE A 56 -17.95 -3.31 3.21
N ARG A 57 -17.38 -4.41 2.71
CA ARG A 57 -16.94 -5.50 3.56
C ARG A 57 -15.81 -5.03 4.48
N CYS A 58 -16.02 -5.16 5.78
CA CYS A 58 -15.08 -4.70 6.80
C CYS A 58 -14.90 -5.76 7.87
N ILE A 59 -13.66 -5.90 8.37
CA ILE A 59 -13.33 -6.75 9.51
C ILE A 59 -12.64 -5.87 10.54
N VAL A 60 -13.12 -5.94 11.79
CA VAL A 60 -12.50 -5.25 12.92
C VAL A 60 -11.44 -6.16 13.53
N ILE A 61 -10.21 -5.68 13.60
CA ILE A 61 -9.08 -6.33 14.28
C ILE A 61 -8.84 -5.51 15.55
N GLU A 62 -9.36 -5.99 16.68
CA GLU A 62 -9.27 -5.29 17.98
C GLU A 62 -7.87 -5.35 18.59
N GLU A 63 -7.09 -6.32 18.17
CA GLU A 63 -5.73 -6.50 18.63
C GLU A 63 -4.82 -5.36 18.16
N GLU A 64 -3.94 -4.93 19.04
CA GLU A 64 -2.95 -3.92 18.72
C GLU A 64 -2.03 -4.39 17.58
N CYS A 65 -1.85 -3.56 16.56
CA CYS A 65 -1.00 -3.79 15.42
C CYS A 65 -0.06 -2.59 15.24
N GLU A 66 1.23 -2.84 15.21
CA GLU A 66 2.23 -1.78 15.01
C GLU A 66 2.15 -1.20 13.59
N THR A 67 1.92 -2.07 12.61
CA THR A 67 1.85 -1.71 11.18
C THR A 67 0.56 -2.16 10.52
N GLY A 68 0.30 -1.65 9.31
CA GLY A 68 -0.78 -2.13 8.45
C GLY A 68 -0.57 -3.58 8.02
N THR A 69 0.67 -3.99 7.81
CA THR A 69 1.03 -5.37 7.46
C THR A 69 0.71 -6.35 8.58
N ASP A 70 0.98 -5.98 9.85
CA ASP A 70 0.61 -6.81 11.01
C ASP A 70 -0.91 -7.01 11.08
N ARG A 71 -1.69 -5.97 10.76
CA ARG A 71 -3.15 -6.07 10.71
C ARG A 71 -3.61 -7.01 9.59
N CYS A 72 -2.97 -6.94 8.42
CA CYS A 72 -3.24 -7.89 7.34
C CYS A 72 -2.90 -9.31 7.77
N ALA A 73 -1.75 -9.54 8.41
CA ALA A 73 -1.35 -10.86 8.89
C ALA A 73 -2.37 -11.48 9.85
N LYS A 74 -2.93 -10.69 10.77
CA LYS A 74 -3.98 -11.15 11.69
C LYS A 74 -5.31 -11.48 11.01
N ALA A 75 -5.56 -10.91 9.83
CA ALA A 75 -6.76 -11.19 9.07
C ALA A 75 -6.66 -12.48 8.23
N LEU A 76 -5.47 -13.07 8.07
CA LEU A 76 -5.28 -14.28 7.26
C LEU A 76 -6.08 -15.47 7.79
N ASP A 77 -6.25 -15.57 9.11
CA ASP A 77 -7.04 -16.63 9.74
C ASP A 77 -8.56 -16.42 9.59
N LEU A 78 -8.97 -15.24 9.14
CA LEU A 78 -10.38 -14.83 9.02
C LEU A 78 -10.87 -14.79 7.58
N ILE A 79 -9.96 -14.88 6.62
CA ILE A 79 -10.24 -14.75 5.19
C ILE A 79 -9.56 -15.92 4.48
N ASP A 80 -10.32 -16.67 3.69
CA ASP A 80 -9.79 -17.72 2.84
C ASP A 80 -9.21 -17.12 1.56
N GLY A 81 -8.03 -17.60 1.14
CA GLY A 81 -7.36 -17.12 -0.08
C GLY A 81 -5.92 -17.62 -0.19
N ASP A 82 -5.43 -17.75 -1.43
CA ASP A 82 -4.06 -18.19 -1.75
C ASP A 82 -3.08 -17.01 -1.78
N ILE A 83 -3.54 -15.84 -2.22
CA ILE A 83 -2.75 -14.61 -2.36
C ILE A 83 -3.46 -13.48 -1.64
N PHE A 84 -2.74 -12.77 -0.79
CA PHE A 84 -3.23 -11.61 -0.05
C PHE A 84 -2.50 -10.36 -0.49
N VAL A 85 -3.25 -9.37 -0.98
CA VAL A 85 -2.71 -8.09 -1.42
C VAL A 85 -2.96 -7.04 -0.35
N ASN A 86 -1.89 -6.47 0.20
CA ASN A 86 -1.98 -5.37 1.15
C ASN A 86 -2.02 -4.03 0.40
N ILE A 87 -3.20 -3.41 0.33
CA ILE A 87 -3.40 -2.09 -0.27
C ILE A 87 -3.45 -1.06 0.87
N GLN A 88 -2.59 -0.04 0.79
CA GLN A 88 -2.57 1.01 1.78
C GLN A 88 -3.83 1.86 1.70
N GLY A 89 -4.50 2.06 2.85
CA GLY A 89 -5.78 2.79 2.93
C GLY A 89 -5.66 4.31 2.68
N ASP A 90 -4.49 4.79 2.29
CA ASP A 90 -4.19 6.18 1.94
C ASP A 90 -3.67 6.37 0.51
N GLU A 91 -3.95 5.38 -0.36
CA GLU A 91 -3.66 5.40 -1.80
C GLU A 91 -4.93 5.60 -2.66
N PRO A 92 -5.61 6.77 -2.57
CA PRO A 92 -6.90 6.98 -3.23
C PRO A 92 -6.83 7.00 -4.76
N LEU A 93 -5.63 7.03 -5.34
CA LEU A 93 -5.37 7.03 -6.78
C LEU A 93 -4.68 5.75 -7.25
N ILE A 94 -4.60 4.72 -6.41
CA ILE A 94 -3.96 3.45 -6.79
C ILE A 94 -4.51 2.94 -8.12
N ASP A 95 -3.62 2.47 -9.00
CA ASP A 95 -4.04 1.93 -10.29
C ASP A 95 -4.46 0.45 -10.15
N PRO A 96 -5.72 0.10 -10.45
CA PRO A 96 -6.18 -1.29 -10.46
C PRO A 96 -5.35 -2.20 -11.38
N ASN A 97 -4.87 -1.68 -12.52
CA ASN A 97 -4.06 -2.48 -13.43
C ASN A 97 -2.70 -2.83 -12.81
N ALA A 98 -2.09 -1.92 -12.02
CA ALA A 98 -0.84 -2.22 -11.33
C ALA A 98 -1.01 -3.34 -10.29
N ILE A 99 -2.16 -3.39 -9.61
CA ILE A 99 -2.50 -4.48 -8.70
C ILE A 99 -2.68 -5.80 -9.48
N ASP A 100 -3.43 -5.77 -10.58
CA ASP A 100 -3.63 -6.95 -11.44
C ASP A 100 -2.29 -7.47 -11.99
N GLU A 101 -1.39 -6.59 -12.41
CA GLU A 101 -0.05 -6.96 -12.88
C GLU A 101 0.80 -7.58 -11.75
N LEU A 102 0.76 -7.00 -10.56
CA LEU A 102 1.46 -7.53 -9.39
C LEU A 102 1.02 -8.97 -9.09
N ILE A 103 -0.30 -9.24 -9.12
CA ILE A 103 -0.86 -10.57 -8.87
C ILE A 103 -0.44 -11.56 -9.96
N ARG A 104 -0.56 -11.18 -11.25
CA ARG A 104 -0.20 -12.05 -12.38
C ARG A 104 1.28 -12.41 -12.41
N ASN A 105 2.13 -11.48 -11.99
CA ASN A 105 3.58 -11.67 -11.96
C ASN A 105 4.09 -12.26 -10.64
N HIS A 106 3.20 -12.48 -9.65
CA HIS A 106 3.60 -13.10 -8.40
C HIS A 106 3.95 -14.57 -8.63
N ASP A 107 5.21 -14.91 -8.36
CA ASP A 107 5.67 -16.29 -8.34
C ASP A 107 5.35 -16.91 -6.97
N LYS A 108 4.61 -18.02 -6.96
CA LYS A 108 4.25 -18.75 -5.73
C LYS A 108 5.45 -19.31 -4.96
N GLU A 109 6.58 -19.46 -5.62
CA GLU A 109 7.86 -19.84 -4.99
C GLU A 109 8.49 -18.65 -4.21
N ILE A 110 8.06 -17.42 -4.52
CA ILE A 110 8.50 -16.19 -3.86
C ILE A 110 7.46 -15.82 -2.81
N GLY A 111 7.85 -15.79 -1.55
CA GLY A 111 6.91 -15.55 -0.45
C GLY A 111 6.25 -14.15 -0.46
N VAL A 112 6.91 -13.11 -1.03
CA VAL A 112 6.40 -11.73 -1.06
C VAL A 112 6.83 -11.05 -2.35
N SER A 113 5.88 -10.43 -3.04
CA SER A 113 6.13 -9.51 -4.17
C SER A 113 5.70 -8.09 -3.82
N ASN A 114 6.38 -7.10 -4.39
CA ASN A 114 6.05 -5.69 -4.20
C ASN A 114 6.18 -4.94 -5.52
N ALA A 115 5.47 -3.83 -5.67
CA ALA A 115 5.59 -2.97 -6.83
C ALA A 115 6.54 -1.80 -6.54
N TYR A 116 7.23 -1.33 -7.56
CA TYR A 116 8.05 -0.13 -7.51
C TYR A 116 7.86 0.73 -8.77
N VAL A 117 8.24 1.99 -8.71
CA VAL A 117 8.23 2.91 -9.83
C VAL A 117 9.66 3.32 -10.14
N VAL A 118 10.04 3.28 -11.40
CA VAL A 118 11.30 3.86 -11.87
C VAL A 118 11.14 5.38 -11.86
N LEU A 119 12.04 6.08 -11.19
CA LEU A 119 12.03 7.54 -11.16
C LEU A 119 12.58 8.08 -12.48
N ASP A 120 11.91 9.09 -13.04
CA ASP A 120 12.44 9.84 -14.17
C ASP A 120 13.50 10.86 -13.74
N GLU A 121 14.26 11.38 -14.72
CA GLU A 121 15.38 12.29 -14.46
C GLU A 121 14.93 13.62 -13.82
N GLU A 122 13.72 14.12 -14.15
CA GLU A 122 13.22 15.41 -13.65
C GLU A 122 12.92 15.33 -12.14
N ASP A 123 12.34 14.23 -11.70
CA ASP A 123 11.92 14.01 -10.32
C ASP A 123 13.02 13.40 -9.44
N LEU A 124 14.04 12.79 -10.08
CA LEU A 124 15.04 11.95 -9.42
C LEU A 124 15.71 12.65 -8.25
N TRP A 125 16.24 13.86 -8.47
CA TRP A 125 16.97 14.58 -7.44
C TRP A 125 16.12 14.92 -6.22
N HIS A 126 14.88 15.38 -6.44
CA HIS A 126 13.97 15.74 -5.35
C HIS A 126 13.52 14.51 -4.58
N LYS A 127 13.13 13.46 -5.26
CA LYS A 127 12.65 12.21 -4.63
C LYS A 127 13.77 11.44 -3.92
N LEU A 128 15.00 11.51 -4.45
CA LEU A 128 16.16 10.89 -3.80
C LEU A 128 16.39 11.46 -2.40
N HIS A 129 16.25 12.77 -2.22
CA HIS A 129 16.50 13.47 -0.95
C HIS A 129 15.24 13.59 -0.08
N ASP A 130 14.06 13.20 -0.57
CA ASP A 130 12.83 13.19 0.21
C ASP A 130 12.74 11.92 1.07
N ASN A 131 12.81 12.08 2.39
CA ASN A 131 12.70 10.98 3.35
C ASN A 131 11.29 10.38 3.43
N ASN A 132 10.28 10.97 2.79
CA ASN A 132 8.95 10.38 2.65
C ASN A 132 8.88 9.36 1.51
N VAL A 133 9.81 9.43 0.56
CA VAL A 133 9.96 8.47 -0.52
C VAL A 133 10.86 7.33 -0.07
N VAL A 134 10.39 6.10 -0.15
CA VAL A 134 11.19 4.90 0.14
C VAL A 134 11.91 4.49 -1.14
N LYS A 135 13.26 4.46 -1.10
CA LYS A 135 14.09 3.98 -2.21
C LYS A 135 14.25 2.48 -2.09
N CYS A 136 14.18 1.78 -3.20
CA CYS A 136 14.41 0.35 -3.30
C CYS A 136 15.65 0.06 -4.13
N VAL A 137 16.53 -0.80 -3.62
CA VAL A 137 17.64 -1.37 -4.40
C VAL A 137 17.24 -2.77 -4.82
N ILE A 138 17.38 -3.05 -6.11
CA ILE A 138 17.09 -4.36 -6.69
C ILE A 138 18.35 -4.97 -7.30
N ASP A 139 18.38 -6.29 -7.39
CA ASP A 139 19.41 -7.01 -8.14
C ASP A 139 19.05 -7.13 -9.64
N MET A 140 19.89 -7.79 -10.40
CA MET A 140 19.68 -7.99 -11.83
C MET A 140 18.51 -8.94 -12.19
N TYR A 141 17.84 -9.50 -11.20
CA TYR A 141 16.68 -10.40 -11.32
C TYR A 141 15.42 -9.78 -10.72
N ASP A 142 15.43 -8.45 -10.47
CA ASP A 142 14.35 -7.70 -9.84
C ASP A 142 14.04 -8.11 -8.37
N ASN A 143 14.99 -8.78 -7.70
CA ASN A 143 14.82 -9.05 -6.28
C ASN A 143 15.17 -7.81 -5.45
N ALA A 144 14.29 -7.45 -4.53
CA ALA A 144 14.55 -6.36 -3.59
C ALA A 144 15.65 -6.75 -2.60
N MET A 145 16.74 -6.00 -2.63
CA MET A 145 17.89 -6.21 -1.75
C MET A 145 17.85 -5.32 -0.51
N TYR A 146 17.34 -4.10 -0.65
CA TYR A 146 17.37 -3.12 0.42
C TYR A 146 16.38 -1.99 0.20
N TYR A 147 15.78 -1.51 1.29
CA TYR A 147 14.90 -0.33 1.30
C TYR A 147 15.48 0.75 2.21
N SER A 148 15.40 2.00 1.79
CA SER A 148 15.88 3.14 2.56
C SER A 148 15.03 4.39 2.36
N ARG A 149 14.84 5.16 3.43
CA ARG A 149 14.32 6.52 3.33
C ARG A 149 15.40 7.55 3.00
N PHE A 150 16.67 7.22 3.24
CA PHE A 150 17.80 8.04 2.80
C PHE A 150 18.17 7.70 1.36
N GLY A 151 18.82 8.65 0.69
CA GLY A 151 19.36 8.43 -0.66
C GLY A 151 20.42 7.31 -0.66
N ILE A 152 20.32 6.39 -1.62
CA ILE A 152 21.28 5.29 -1.87
C ILE A 152 21.41 5.08 -3.39
N PRO A 153 22.65 4.85 -3.88
CA PRO A 153 23.94 4.93 -3.18
C PRO A 153 24.28 6.37 -2.77
N TYR A 154 25.33 6.53 -1.93
CA TYR A 154 25.84 7.86 -1.62
C TYR A 154 26.35 8.52 -2.91
N ASP A 155 25.76 9.65 -3.24
CA ASP A 155 26.08 10.39 -4.45
C ASP A 155 27.38 11.20 -4.25
N LYS A 156 28.38 10.94 -5.13
CA LYS A 156 29.57 11.79 -5.30
C LYS A 156 29.46 12.65 -6.58
N GLY A 157 28.23 12.97 -7.04
CA GLY A 157 28.00 13.70 -8.27
C GLY A 157 27.92 12.82 -9.53
N ALA A 158 27.74 11.51 -9.38
CA ALA A 158 27.34 10.63 -10.46
C ALA A 158 25.81 10.64 -10.61
N GLU A 159 25.28 10.49 -11.81
CA GLU A 159 23.83 10.38 -12.04
C GLU A 159 23.31 9.06 -11.44
N PRO A 160 22.46 9.11 -10.42
CA PRO A 160 21.96 7.91 -9.78
C PRO A 160 20.76 7.32 -10.53
N CYS A 161 20.67 5.99 -10.62
CA CYS A 161 19.48 5.27 -11.05
C CYS A 161 18.78 4.69 -9.83
N PHE A 162 17.50 5.04 -9.60
CA PHE A 162 16.77 4.60 -8.42
C PHE A 162 15.37 4.11 -8.75
N TYR A 163 14.87 3.24 -7.88
CA TYR A 163 13.52 2.73 -7.90
C TYR A 163 12.79 3.17 -6.62
N GLN A 164 11.58 3.65 -6.74
CA GLN A 164 10.73 3.99 -5.61
C GLN A 164 9.76 2.84 -5.35
N GLN A 165 9.66 2.42 -4.08
CA GLN A 165 8.60 1.51 -3.65
C GLN A 165 7.24 2.20 -3.74
N LEU A 166 6.25 1.53 -4.29
CA LEU A 166 4.84 1.92 -4.25
C LEU A 166 4.19 1.64 -2.90
#